data_b481911a86c8f3cd7957a1884ef87167
#
_entry.id   b481911a86c8f3cd7957a1884ef87167
#
_cell.length_a   1.000
_cell.length_b   1.000
_cell.length_c   1.000
_cell.angle_alpha   90.00
_cell.angle_beta   90.00
_cell.angle_gamma   90.00
#
_symmetry.space_group_name_H-M   'P 1'
#
loop_
_entity.id
_entity.type
_entity.pdbx_description
1 polymer ?
#
loop_
_entity_poly.entity_id
_entity_poly.type
_entity_poly.pdbx_seq_one_letter_code
_entity_poly.pdbx_strand_id
1 'polypeptide(L)'
;MEADGMNGVDGPGSRGSDPAPLVTRKIAAEAATWIARLHGPSRSPEMEQALREWLSRSAAHRHAFEKCTDVWQEVAGVSVADVYAGAAARSLNAALAGERRWARMRWPMVGLLVLLIGAAAFAAHRWWTVNVYVTRVGEQQLVVLEDGTRMSLNTDTQIRVEIDSDLRSVRVEGGEAMFEVAKDPHRPFVVRVADSEVRAIGTVFTVRLPGHSSERRDEPLAVTLIEGKISVRSVAGEAGQGMSLMKPMTMKAGERMVLGKTRGERNAPAIQHLDRPQLDQLVAWKRGEVVFDNVSLPEAVTEMNRYTRTPIVLIGDSSTLRVSGLYQTSDSPGFARAVAALHGLQLHEHAGRLELANSH
;
A
#
# COMPACT_ATOMS: atom_id res chain seq x y z
N MET A 1 -35.94 63.41 15.69
CA MET A 1 -37.03 62.75 14.95
C MET A 1 -36.42 61.55 14.38
N GLU A 2 -36.39 60.53 15.22
CA GLU A 2 -37.20 59.29 15.15
C GLU A 2 -36.88 58.53 13.88
N ALA A 3 -36.50 57.41 13.95
CA ALA A 3 -36.66 56.14 14.67
C ALA A 3 -36.42 55.07 13.65
N ASP A 4 -35.71 54.12 14.07
CA ASP A 4 -36.17 52.70 14.28
C ASP A 4 -36.03 51.78 13.06
N GLY A 5 -35.40 50.73 13.24
CA GLY A 5 -35.78 49.37 13.49
C GLY A 5 -34.85 48.41 12.80
N MET A 6 -34.02 47.78 13.55
CA MET A 6 -34.09 46.34 13.89
C MET A 6 -34.58 45.40 12.78
N ASN A 7 -33.69 44.55 12.30
CA ASN A 7 -33.79 43.09 12.59
C ASN A 7 -32.59 42.35 12.04
N GLY A 8 -31.79 41.86 12.96
CA GLY A 8 -30.84 40.76 12.68
C GLY A 8 -31.63 39.46 12.46
N VAL A 9 -31.27 38.76 11.44
CA VAL A 9 -31.63 37.35 11.31
C VAL A 9 -30.33 36.53 11.40
N ASP A 10 -30.11 35.99 12.58
CA ASP A 10 -29.13 34.96 12.82
C ASP A 10 -29.45 33.75 11.95
N GLY A 11 -28.63 33.48 10.96
CA GLY A 11 -28.59 32.23 10.24
C GLY A 11 -28.04 31.13 11.16
N PRO A 12 -28.64 29.92 11.19
CA PRO A 12 -28.16 28.82 12.03
C PRO A 12 -26.77 28.41 11.60
N GLY A 13 -25.83 28.42 12.57
CA GLY A 13 -24.45 28.00 12.40
C GLY A 13 -24.32 26.64 11.71
N SER A 14 -23.50 26.63 10.71
CA SER A 14 -22.98 25.37 10.11
C SER A 14 -22.28 24.59 11.22
N ARG A 15 -22.93 23.56 11.74
CA ARG A 15 -22.25 22.54 12.54
C ARG A 15 -21.17 21.92 11.67
N GLY A 16 -19.92 22.22 12.00
CA GLY A 16 -18.78 21.54 11.43
C GLY A 16 -19.00 20.04 11.54
N SER A 17 -19.01 19.36 10.42
CA SER A 17 -18.99 17.91 10.37
C SER A 17 -17.62 17.47 10.90
N ASP A 18 -17.58 16.99 12.15
CA ASP A 18 -16.43 16.24 12.65
C ASP A 18 -16.07 15.16 11.65
N PRO A 19 -14.77 14.99 11.31
CA PRO A 19 -14.35 13.94 10.40
C PRO A 19 -14.81 12.59 10.93
N ALA A 20 -15.47 11.80 10.08
CA ALA A 20 -15.99 10.48 10.45
C ALA A 20 -14.86 9.64 11.09
N PRO A 21 -15.12 8.98 12.23
CA PRO A 21 -14.10 8.23 12.94
C PRO A 21 -13.55 7.09 12.05
N LEU A 22 -12.24 6.93 12.03
CA LEU A 22 -11.57 5.89 11.24
C LEU A 22 -11.99 4.50 11.72
N VAL A 23 -12.77 3.80 10.89
CA VAL A 23 -13.21 2.42 11.14
C VAL A 23 -12.17 1.47 10.57
N THR A 24 -11.49 0.71 11.45
CA THR A 24 -10.59 -0.35 11.02
C THR A 24 -11.38 -1.56 10.48
N ARG A 25 -10.76 -2.37 9.63
CA ARG A 25 -11.38 -3.61 9.11
C ARG A 25 -11.82 -4.57 10.22
N LYS A 26 -11.07 -4.62 11.33
CA LYS A 26 -11.39 -5.42 12.50
C LYS A 26 -12.70 -4.96 13.12
N ILE A 27 -12.87 -3.66 13.36
CA ILE A 27 -14.09 -3.08 13.92
C ILE A 27 -15.27 -3.32 12.98
N ALA A 28 -15.08 -3.20 11.66
CA ALA A 28 -16.12 -3.49 10.68
C ALA A 28 -16.55 -4.97 10.66
N ALA A 29 -15.61 -5.91 10.78
CA ALA A 29 -15.90 -7.34 10.86
C ALA A 29 -16.62 -7.71 12.16
N GLU A 30 -16.24 -7.12 13.29
CA GLU A 30 -16.93 -7.27 14.57
C GLU A 30 -18.35 -6.71 14.51
N ALA A 31 -18.56 -5.53 13.88
CA ALA A 31 -19.89 -4.96 13.65
C ALA A 31 -20.79 -5.89 12.83
N ALA A 32 -20.29 -6.46 11.73
CA ALA A 32 -21.02 -7.42 10.92
C ALA A 32 -21.40 -8.69 11.71
N THR A 33 -20.49 -9.16 12.59
CA THR A 33 -20.74 -10.30 13.47
C THR A 33 -21.86 -10.00 14.47
N TRP A 34 -21.89 -8.78 15.04
CA TRP A 34 -22.97 -8.36 15.94
C TRP A 34 -24.31 -8.26 15.22
N ILE A 35 -24.37 -7.72 14.01
CA ILE A 35 -25.58 -7.67 13.19
C ILE A 35 -26.12 -9.08 12.92
N ALA A 36 -25.24 -10.02 12.51
CA ALA A 36 -25.64 -11.40 12.27
C ALA A 36 -26.20 -12.08 13.54
N ARG A 37 -25.60 -11.83 14.71
CA ARG A 37 -26.08 -12.36 15.99
C ARG A 37 -27.41 -11.76 16.42
N LEU A 38 -27.65 -10.47 16.21
CA LEU A 38 -28.91 -9.79 16.53
C LEU A 38 -30.09 -10.30 15.71
N HIS A 39 -29.85 -10.77 14.48
CA HIS A 39 -30.87 -11.33 13.60
C HIS A 39 -30.95 -12.86 13.67
N GLY A 40 -30.12 -13.50 14.50
CA GLY A 40 -30.13 -14.93 14.76
C GLY A 40 -31.28 -15.35 15.74
N PRO A 41 -31.58 -16.67 15.84
CA PRO A 41 -32.66 -17.19 16.63
C PRO A 41 -32.46 -17.13 18.15
N SER A 42 -31.28 -16.77 18.63
CA SER A 42 -30.87 -16.82 20.05
C SER A 42 -30.53 -15.43 20.58
N ARG A 43 -31.53 -14.63 20.92
CA ARG A 43 -31.32 -13.39 21.68
C ARG A 43 -31.29 -13.67 23.17
N SER A 44 -30.25 -13.23 23.86
CA SER A 44 -30.16 -13.31 25.32
C SER A 44 -29.82 -11.95 25.92
N PRO A 45 -30.21 -11.67 27.17
CA PRO A 45 -29.86 -10.44 27.88
C PRO A 45 -28.35 -10.20 27.98
N GLU A 46 -27.57 -11.28 28.14
CA GLU A 46 -26.11 -11.24 28.21
C GLU A 46 -25.49 -10.76 26.88
N MET A 47 -26.08 -11.19 25.76
CA MET A 47 -25.63 -10.75 24.43
C MET A 47 -25.90 -9.24 24.22
N GLU A 48 -27.06 -8.75 24.68
CA GLU A 48 -27.36 -7.31 24.59
C GLU A 48 -26.46 -6.46 25.49
N GLN A 49 -26.08 -6.99 26.65
CA GLN A 49 -25.13 -6.32 27.53
C GLN A 49 -23.72 -6.27 26.88
N ALA A 50 -23.25 -7.37 26.32
CA ALA A 50 -21.98 -7.44 25.62
C ALA A 50 -21.94 -6.51 24.38
N LEU A 51 -23.05 -6.37 23.66
CA LEU A 51 -23.16 -5.40 22.56
C LEU A 51 -23.05 -3.95 23.05
N ARG A 52 -23.76 -3.59 24.14
CA ARG A 52 -23.66 -2.24 24.75
C ARG A 52 -22.22 -1.93 25.18
N GLU A 53 -21.54 -2.89 25.78
CA GLU A 53 -20.14 -2.74 26.17
C GLU A 53 -19.23 -2.56 24.94
N TRP A 54 -19.44 -3.33 23.87
CA TRP A 54 -18.68 -3.20 22.64
C TRP A 54 -18.91 -1.83 21.97
N LEU A 55 -20.15 -1.33 21.91
CA LEU A 55 -20.49 0.00 21.36
C LEU A 55 -19.91 1.15 22.21
N SER A 56 -19.69 0.94 23.49
CA SER A 56 -19.11 1.96 24.37
C SER A 56 -17.61 2.19 24.20
N ARG A 57 -16.89 1.26 23.53
CA ARG A 57 -15.42 1.28 23.41
C ARG A 57 -14.91 2.48 22.63
N SER A 58 -15.57 2.91 21.57
CA SER A 58 -15.18 4.13 20.83
C SER A 58 -16.26 4.59 19.85
N ALA A 59 -16.12 5.83 19.34
CA ALA A 59 -16.95 6.36 18.27
C ALA A 59 -16.86 5.53 16.98
N ALA A 60 -15.71 4.91 16.69
CA ALA A 60 -15.50 4.06 15.52
C ALA A 60 -16.35 2.78 15.58
N HIS A 61 -16.56 2.18 16.77
CA HIS A 61 -17.41 1.01 16.94
C HIS A 61 -18.89 1.35 16.69
N ARG A 62 -19.38 2.49 17.19
CA ARG A 62 -20.74 2.97 16.93
C ARG A 62 -20.98 3.21 15.46
N HIS A 63 -20.07 3.95 14.82
CA HIS A 63 -20.18 4.27 13.39
C HIS A 63 -20.12 3.03 12.48
N ALA A 64 -19.26 2.06 12.82
CA ALA A 64 -19.21 0.78 12.09
C ALA A 64 -20.51 0.00 12.22
N PHE A 65 -21.12 -0.02 13.41
CA PHE A 65 -22.39 -0.70 13.65
C PHE A 65 -23.54 -0.03 12.90
N GLU A 66 -23.64 1.29 12.91
CA GLU A 66 -24.64 2.06 12.16
C GLU A 66 -24.54 1.77 10.66
N LYS A 67 -23.34 1.86 10.07
CA LYS A 67 -23.12 1.52 8.66
C LYS A 67 -23.51 0.09 8.30
N CYS A 68 -23.17 -0.89 9.14
CA CYS A 68 -23.56 -2.27 8.89
C CYS A 68 -25.08 -2.47 9.01
N THR A 69 -25.75 -1.71 9.90
CA THR A 69 -27.21 -1.75 10.05
C THR A 69 -27.92 -1.17 8.83
N ASP A 70 -27.42 -0.05 8.28
CA ASP A 70 -27.98 0.57 7.07
C ASP A 70 -27.89 -0.39 5.87
N VAL A 71 -26.73 -1.00 5.65
CA VAL A 71 -26.55 -2.01 4.59
C VAL A 71 -27.49 -3.21 4.80
N TRP A 72 -27.69 -3.67 6.04
CA TRP A 72 -28.58 -4.78 6.33
C TRP A 72 -30.05 -4.45 6.05
N GLN A 73 -30.49 -3.23 6.33
CA GLN A 73 -31.87 -2.77 6.04
C GLN A 73 -32.11 -2.65 4.53
N GLU A 74 -31.11 -2.26 3.76
CA GLU A 74 -31.20 -2.16 2.30
C GLU A 74 -31.31 -3.54 1.62
N VAL A 75 -30.74 -4.58 2.23
CA VAL A 75 -30.82 -5.99 1.78
C VAL A 75 -32.07 -6.71 2.29
N ALA A 76 -32.74 -6.22 3.34
CA ALA A 76 -33.90 -6.86 3.99
C ALA A 76 -35.17 -6.90 3.10
N GLY A 77 -35.15 -6.35 1.88
CA GLY A 77 -36.21 -6.51 0.89
C GLY A 77 -36.24 -7.89 0.20
N VAL A 78 -35.22 -8.74 0.41
CA VAL A 78 -35.18 -10.11 -0.13
C VAL A 78 -35.36 -11.10 1.03
N SER A 79 -36.59 -11.53 1.23
CA SER A 79 -36.93 -12.55 2.26
C SER A 79 -36.26 -13.88 1.92
N VAL A 80 -35.15 -14.18 2.60
CA VAL A 80 -34.51 -15.51 2.54
C VAL A 80 -35.48 -16.59 2.97
N ALA A 81 -36.49 -16.27 3.82
CA ALA A 81 -37.54 -17.17 4.22
C ALA A 81 -38.42 -17.63 3.06
N ASP A 82 -38.68 -16.78 2.06
CA ASP A 82 -39.47 -17.13 0.87
C ASP A 82 -38.71 -18.06 -0.08
N VAL A 83 -37.39 -17.95 -0.13
CA VAL A 83 -36.53 -18.86 -0.92
C VAL A 83 -36.48 -20.25 -0.27
N TYR A 84 -36.44 -20.34 1.06
CA TYR A 84 -36.41 -21.61 1.78
C TYR A 84 -37.81 -22.25 1.96
N ALA A 85 -38.86 -21.46 2.13
CA ALA A 85 -40.25 -21.99 2.23
C ALA A 85 -40.73 -22.61 0.92
N GLY A 86 -40.38 -22.00 -0.23
CA GLY A 86 -40.67 -22.54 -1.54
C GLY A 86 -39.89 -23.81 -1.91
N ALA A 87 -38.73 -24.04 -1.29
CA ALA A 87 -37.95 -25.24 -1.45
C ALA A 87 -38.45 -26.38 -0.53
N ALA A 88 -38.82 -26.06 0.71
CA ALA A 88 -39.28 -27.03 1.68
C ALA A 88 -40.67 -27.60 1.34
N ALA A 89 -41.60 -26.79 0.85
CA ALA A 89 -42.96 -27.26 0.46
C ALA A 89 -42.93 -28.16 -0.78
N ARG A 90 -41.99 -28.01 -1.67
CA ARG A 90 -41.80 -28.90 -2.83
C ARG A 90 -41.12 -30.22 -2.48
N SER A 91 -40.30 -30.27 -1.44
CA SER A 91 -39.57 -31.46 -1.02
C SER A 91 -40.44 -32.42 -0.18
N LEU A 92 -41.44 -31.89 0.56
CA LEU A 92 -42.35 -32.74 1.37
C LEU A 92 -43.37 -33.53 0.54
N ASN A 93 -43.83 -32.99 -0.58
CA ASN A 93 -44.78 -33.70 -1.48
C ASN A 93 -44.10 -34.69 -2.43
N ALA A 94 -42.78 -34.57 -2.65
CA ALA A 94 -42.00 -35.50 -3.47
C ALA A 94 -41.44 -36.69 -2.64
N ALA A 95 -41.37 -36.54 -1.30
CA ALA A 95 -40.77 -37.57 -0.43
C ALA A 95 -41.74 -38.75 -0.10
N LEU A 96 -43.04 -38.64 -0.44
CA LEU A 96 -44.03 -39.70 -0.20
C LEU A 96 -44.33 -40.58 -1.42
N ALA A 97 -43.76 -40.31 -2.58
CA ALA A 97 -43.95 -41.09 -3.80
C ALA A 97 -42.62 -41.46 -4.47
N GLY A 98 -42.03 -42.54 -4.05
CA GLY A 98 -41.07 -43.28 -4.90
C GLY A 98 -39.59 -43.10 -4.68
N GLU A 99 -39.01 -43.99 -3.87
CA GLU A 99 -37.98 -44.91 -4.33
C GLU A 99 -36.50 -44.54 -4.22
N ARG A 100 -35.91 -45.15 -3.36
CA ARG A 100 -34.56 -45.65 -2.99
C ARG A 100 -33.43 -45.69 -4.06
N ARG A 101 -33.61 -45.30 -5.32
CA ARG A 101 -32.56 -45.31 -6.37
C ARG A 101 -31.82 -44.00 -6.59
N TRP A 102 -32.44 -42.86 -6.22
CA TRP A 102 -31.85 -41.50 -6.48
C TRP A 102 -30.98 -40.99 -5.36
N ALA A 103 -30.98 -41.63 -4.21
CA ALA A 103 -30.18 -41.15 -3.06
C ALA A 103 -28.65 -41.31 -3.27
N ARG A 104 -28.21 -42.32 -4.08
CA ARG A 104 -26.78 -42.58 -4.28
C ARG A 104 -26.05 -41.56 -5.21
N MET A 105 -26.80 -40.75 -5.98
CA MET A 105 -26.19 -39.84 -6.95
C MET A 105 -26.17 -38.36 -6.49
N ARG A 106 -26.85 -38.06 -5.38
CA ARG A 106 -26.95 -36.66 -4.85
C ARG A 106 -25.85 -36.31 -3.86
N TRP A 107 -25.29 -37.27 -3.17
CA TRP A 107 -24.19 -37.06 -2.21
C TRP A 107 -22.91 -36.47 -2.82
N PRO A 108 -22.44 -36.93 -4.00
CA PRO A 108 -21.26 -36.30 -4.63
C PRO A 108 -21.49 -34.85 -5.09
N MET A 109 -22.74 -34.49 -5.49
CA MET A 109 -23.07 -33.10 -5.88
C MET A 109 -23.08 -32.15 -4.67
N VAL A 110 -23.60 -32.61 -3.52
CA VAL A 110 -23.58 -31.83 -2.26
C VAL A 110 -22.15 -31.68 -1.78
N GLY A 111 -21.33 -32.73 -1.87
CA GLY A 111 -19.90 -32.68 -1.55
C GLY A 111 -19.14 -31.71 -2.44
N LEU A 112 -19.44 -31.71 -3.75
CA LEU A 112 -18.84 -30.76 -4.71
C LEU A 112 -19.26 -29.30 -4.42
N LEU A 113 -20.54 -29.09 -4.10
CA LEU A 113 -21.04 -27.75 -3.75
C LEU A 113 -20.39 -27.19 -2.48
N VAL A 114 -20.26 -28.02 -1.43
CA VAL A 114 -19.56 -27.65 -0.18
C VAL A 114 -18.10 -27.36 -0.44
N LEU A 115 -17.45 -28.15 -1.29
CA LEU A 115 -16.05 -27.93 -1.69
C LEU A 115 -15.88 -26.64 -2.50
N LEU A 116 -16.79 -26.32 -3.41
CA LEU A 116 -16.79 -25.09 -4.19
C LEU A 116 -17.04 -23.86 -3.30
N ILE A 117 -18.00 -23.96 -2.36
CA ILE A 117 -18.26 -22.87 -1.39
C ILE A 117 -17.03 -22.70 -0.47
N GLY A 118 -16.42 -23.78 0.00
CA GLY A 118 -15.20 -23.75 0.80
C GLY A 118 -14.03 -23.16 0.04
N ALA A 119 -13.83 -23.54 -1.22
CA ALA A 119 -12.80 -22.97 -2.09
C ALA A 119 -13.05 -21.49 -2.40
N ALA A 120 -14.31 -21.10 -2.64
CA ALA A 120 -14.68 -19.70 -2.87
C ALA A 120 -14.50 -18.86 -1.60
N ALA A 121 -14.87 -19.37 -0.43
CA ALA A 121 -14.65 -18.72 0.86
C ALA A 121 -13.16 -18.59 1.19
N PHE A 122 -12.37 -19.63 0.90
CA PHE A 122 -10.90 -19.60 1.05
C PHE A 122 -10.25 -18.60 0.10
N ALA A 123 -10.67 -18.58 -1.18
CA ALA A 123 -10.19 -17.62 -2.15
C ALA A 123 -10.58 -16.18 -1.77
N ALA A 124 -11.82 -15.96 -1.31
CA ALA A 124 -12.28 -14.66 -0.82
C ALA A 124 -11.51 -14.23 0.43
N HIS A 125 -11.29 -15.12 1.40
CA HIS A 125 -10.47 -14.86 2.58
C HIS A 125 -9.04 -14.48 2.19
N ARG A 126 -8.44 -15.21 1.25
CA ARG A 126 -7.10 -14.92 0.72
C ARG A 126 -7.04 -13.56 0.00
N TRP A 127 -8.10 -13.18 -0.72
CA TRP A 127 -8.19 -11.88 -1.38
C TRP A 127 -8.37 -10.72 -0.39
N TRP A 128 -9.04 -10.96 0.73
CA TRP A 128 -9.31 -9.94 1.74
C TRP A 128 -8.12 -9.67 2.66
N THR A 129 -7.14 -10.58 2.76
CA THR A 129 -5.93 -10.39 3.57
C THR A 129 -4.83 -9.61 2.87
N VAL A 130 -4.96 -9.36 1.55
CA VAL A 130 -3.97 -8.60 0.78
C VAL A 130 -4.31 -7.12 0.80
N ASN A 131 -3.53 -6.33 1.54
CA ASN A 131 -3.63 -4.87 1.54
C ASN A 131 -2.71 -4.29 0.47
N VAL A 132 -3.26 -3.48 -0.45
CA VAL A 132 -2.50 -2.76 -1.47
C VAL A 132 -2.44 -1.29 -1.08
N TYR A 133 -1.23 -0.75 -1.00
CA TYR A 133 -0.95 0.66 -0.75
C TYR A 133 -0.33 1.26 -2.00
N VAL A 134 -0.86 2.41 -2.43
CA VAL A 134 -0.43 3.07 -3.67
C VAL A 134 -0.28 4.56 -3.39
N THR A 135 0.86 5.13 -3.78
CA THR A 135 1.09 6.57 -3.87
C THR A 135 1.17 7.00 -5.32
N ARG A 136 0.66 8.18 -5.62
CA ARG A 136 0.75 8.80 -6.94
C ARG A 136 2.08 9.54 -7.09
N VAL A 137 2.38 9.99 -8.33
CA VAL A 137 3.53 10.89 -8.57
C VAL A 137 3.40 12.14 -7.71
N GLY A 138 4.43 12.43 -6.92
CA GLY A 138 4.51 13.54 -5.96
C GLY A 138 3.86 13.25 -4.60
N GLU A 139 3.17 12.13 -4.43
CA GLU A 139 2.53 11.74 -3.17
C GLU A 139 3.48 10.92 -2.30
N GLN A 140 3.43 11.14 -1.00
CA GLN A 140 4.14 10.35 0.01
C GLN A 140 3.16 9.92 1.10
N GLN A 141 3.34 8.72 1.64
CA GLN A 141 2.43 8.18 2.65
C GLN A 141 3.19 7.43 3.74
N LEU A 142 2.82 7.66 5.00
CA LEU A 142 3.24 6.84 6.13
C LEU A 142 2.14 5.85 6.49
N VAL A 143 2.48 4.57 6.54
CA VAL A 143 1.59 3.47 6.91
C VAL A 143 2.17 2.75 8.12
N VAL A 144 1.35 2.50 9.12
CA VAL A 144 1.71 1.66 10.27
C VAL A 144 0.94 0.35 10.15
N LEU A 145 1.68 -0.75 10.07
CA LEU A 145 1.13 -2.09 9.95
C LEU A 145 0.66 -2.63 11.32
N GLU A 146 -0.11 -3.70 11.31
CA GLU A 146 -0.66 -4.31 12.52
C GLU A 146 0.42 -4.88 13.46
N ASP A 147 1.58 -5.27 12.91
CA ASP A 147 2.74 -5.75 13.67
C ASP A 147 3.59 -4.61 14.27
N GLY A 148 3.19 -3.35 14.07
CA GLY A 148 3.92 -2.16 14.51
C GLY A 148 5.02 -1.71 13.54
N THR A 149 5.24 -2.40 12.42
CA THR A 149 6.17 -1.98 11.37
C THR A 149 5.66 -0.70 10.71
N ARG A 150 6.56 0.26 10.49
CA ARG A 150 6.25 1.52 9.82
C ARG A 150 6.83 1.50 8.42
N MET A 151 5.99 1.79 7.45
CA MET A 151 6.37 1.92 6.05
C MET A 151 6.17 3.36 5.61
N SER A 152 7.25 4.03 5.19
CA SER A 152 7.16 5.31 4.48
C SER A 152 7.24 5.02 2.98
N LEU A 153 6.20 5.34 2.25
CA LEU A 153 6.11 5.19 0.80
C LEU A 153 6.48 6.52 0.15
N ASN A 154 7.39 6.49 -0.81
CA ASN A 154 7.74 7.65 -1.62
C ASN A 154 6.80 7.78 -2.82
N THR A 155 7.10 8.73 -3.70
CA THR A 155 6.38 8.99 -4.95
C THR A 155 6.24 7.73 -5.82
N ASP A 156 5.10 7.59 -6.52
CA ASP A 156 4.83 6.54 -7.53
C ASP A 156 5.16 5.12 -7.06
N THR A 157 4.71 4.80 -5.84
CA THR A 157 5.03 3.55 -5.14
C THR A 157 3.80 2.66 -5.04
N GLN A 158 3.95 1.38 -5.34
CA GLN A 158 2.93 0.37 -5.13
C GLN A 158 3.48 -0.79 -4.30
N ILE A 159 2.79 -1.09 -3.20
CA ILE A 159 3.16 -2.14 -2.25
C ILE A 159 1.94 -3.00 -1.94
N ARG A 160 2.15 -4.31 -1.95
CA ARG A 160 1.18 -5.31 -1.51
C ARG A 160 1.66 -5.92 -0.19
N VAL A 161 0.81 -5.92 0.82
CA VAL A 161 1.12 -6.40 2.17
C VAL A 161 0.30 -7.63 2.49
N GLU A 162 0.96 -8.67 2.98
CA GLU A 162 0.37 -9.91 3.47
C GLU A 162 0.92 -10.16 4.88
N ILE A 163 0.12 -9.83 5.91
CA ILE A 163 0.48 -10.06 7.32
C ILE A 163 -0.65 -10.88 7.94
N ASP A 164 -0.26 -12.03 8.51
CA ASP A 164 -1.12 -12.90 9.30
C ASP A 164 -0.36 -13.43 10.53
N SER A 165 -0.90 -14.48 11.18
CA SER A 165 -0.28 -15.08 12.36
C SER A 165 1.13 -15.62 12.10
N ASP A 166 1.40 -16.11 10.90
CA ASP A 166 2.62 -16.86 10.56
C ASP A 166 3.52 -16.12 9.58
N LEU A 167 2.98 -15.15 8.84
CA LEU A 167 3.67 -14.48 7.75
C LEU A 167 3.65 -12.95 7.90
N ARG A 168 4.81 -12.34 7.77
CA ARG A 168 5.00 -10.88 7.63
C ARG A 168 5.69 -10.62 6.30
N SER A 169 4.91 -10.55 5.22
CA SER A 169 5.43 -10.40 3.86
C SER A 169 4.90 -9.15 3.19
N VAL A 170 5.79 -8.46 2.50
CA VAL A 170 5.50 -7.29 1.69
C VAL A 170 6.10 -7.50 0.29
N ARG A 171 5.33 -7.18 -0.75
CA ARG A 171 5.81 -7.14 -2.13
C ARG A 171 5.85 -5.72 -2.62
N VAL A 172 7.05 -5.23 -2.98
CA VAL A 172 7.23 -3.94 -3.63
C VAL A 172 7.12 -4.16 -5.14
N GLU A 173 6.10 -3.58 -5.75
CA GLU A 173 5.80 -3.73 -7.19
C GLU A 173 6.42 -2.60 -8.01
N GLY A 174 6.70 -1.45 -7.39
CA GLY A 174 7.40 -0.31 -7.98
C GLY A 174 7.55 0.83 -6.99
N GLY A 175 8.41 1.79 -7.29
CA GLY A 175 8.66 2.96 -6.47
C GLY A 175 9.72 2.77 -5.38
N GLU A 176 9.58 3.50 -4.29
CA GLU A 176 10.55 3.52 -3.21
C GLU A 176 9.85 3.52 -1.85
N ALA A 177 10.31 2.65 -0.97
CA ALA A 177 9.81 2.61 0.38
C ALA A 177 10.92 2.43 1.42
N MET A 178 10.73 3.03 2.58
CA MET A 178 11.52 2.81 3.77
C MET A 178 10.72 1.98 4.77
N PHE A 179 11.34 0.95 5.29
CA PHE A 179 10.78 0.05 6.28
C PHE A 179 11.49 0.22 7.62
N GLU A 180 10.75 0.58 8.66
CA GLU A 180 11.17 0.57 10.06
C GLU A 180 10.50 -0.66 10.68
N VAL A 181 11.18 -1.80 10.61
CA VAL A 181 10.59 -3.12 10.92
C VAL A 181 10.51 -3.32 12.44
N ALA A 182 9.33 -3.67 12.93
CA ALA A 182 9.13 -4.06 14.30
C ALA A 182 9.93 -5.34 14.63
N LYS A 183 10.61 -5.34 15.78
CA LYS A 183 11.47 -6.44 16.21
C LYS A 183 10.64 -7.65 16.62
N ASP A 184 10.70 -8.71 15.84
CA ASP A 184 10.08 -10.00 16.11
C ASP A 184 11.00 -11.14 15.60
N PRO A 185 11.80 -11.77 16.47
CA PRO A 185 12.73 -12.83 16.09
C PRO A 185 12.04 -14.11 15.60
N HIS A 186 10.79 -14.35 16.04
CA HIS A 186 10.07 -15.57 15.69
C HIS A 186 9.44 -15.52 14.29
N ARG A 187 9.13 -14.31 13.81
CA ARG A 187 8.54 -14.09 12.49
C ARG A 187 9.33 -13.03 11.72
N PRO A 188 10.32 -13.43 10.91
CA PRO A 188 11.06 -12.50 10.06
C PRO A 188 10.14 -11.71 9.13
N PHE A 189 10.44 -10.42 8.94
CA PHE A 189 9.77 -9.58 7.96
C PHE A 189 10.41 -9.80 6.60
N VAL A 190 9.61 -10.15 5.60
CA VAL A 190 10.08 -10.53 4.27
C VAL A 190 9.61 -9.51 3.24
N VAL A 191 10.56 -8.82 2.60
CA VAL A 191 10.25 -7.94 1.47
C VAL A 191 10.63 -8.64 0.17
N ARG A 192 9.64 -8.88 -0.67
CA ARG A 192 9.82 -9.40 -2.03
C ARG A 192 9.84 -8.25 -3.01
N VAL A 193 10.86 -8.20 -3.85
CA VAL A 193 11.07 -7.12 -4.80
C VAL A 193 11.75 -7.67 -6.05
N ALA A 194 11.11 -7.52 -7.21
CA ALA A 194 11.53 -8.18 -8.43
C ALA A 194 11.85 -9.68 -8.16
N ASP A 195 13.04 -10.14 -8.54
CA ASP A 195 13.51 -11.51 -8.33
C ASP A 195 14.35 -11.65 -7.05
N SER A 196 14.11 -10.80 -6.06
CA SER A 196 14.88 -10.77 -4.81
C SER A 196 13.99 -10.82 -3.58
N GLU A 197 14.51 -11.40 -2.52
CA GLU A 197 13.89 -11.48 -1.21
C GLU A 197 14.83 -10.87 -0.16
N VAL A 198 14.34 -9.88 0.58
CA VAL A 198 15.03 -9.24 1.70
C VAL A 198 14.38 -9.70 2.99
N ARG A 199 15.15 -10.33 3.89
CA ARG A 199 14.70 -10.75 5.22
C ARG A 199 15.27 -9.84 6.29
N ALA A 200 14.40 -9.36 7.16
CA ALA A 200 14.69 -8.40 8.21
C ALA A 200 14.14 -8.87 9.58
N ILE A 201 14.86 -8.52 10.67
CA ILE A 201 14.44 -8.77 12.04
C ILE A 201 14.73 -7.51 12.86
N GLY A 202 13.81 -6.55 12.86
CA GLY A 202 13.98 -5.31 13.60
C GLY A 202 15.10 -4.42 13.03
N THR A 203 14.93 -3.95 11.80
CA THR A 203 15.91 -3.20 11.02
C THR A 203 15.27 -2.00 10.34
N VAL A 204 16.09 -1.02 9.97
CA VAL A 204 15.68 0.12 9.17
C VAL A 204 16.38 0.07 7.82
N PHE A 205 15.63 -0.02 6.73
CA PHE A 205 16.19 -0.10 5.38
C PHE A 205 15.24 0.49 4.33
N THR A 206 15.81 0.85 3.18
CA THR A 206 15.05 1.30 2.01
C THR A 206 15.15 0.29 0.88
N VAL A 207 14.09 0.23 0.10
CA VAL A 207 14.03 -0.51 -1.18
C VAL A 207 13.57 0.46 -2.25
N ARG A 208 14.33 0.56 -3.34
CA ARG A 208 14.01 1.43 -4.47
C ARG A 208 14.01 0.63 -5.77
N LEU A 209 12.93 0.78 -6.51
CA LEU A 209 12.69 0.29 -7.87
C LEU A 209 12.30 1.47 -8.78
N PRO A 210 12.27 1.28 -10.11
CA PRO A 210 11.53 2.18 -10.98
C PRO A 210 10.12 2.41 -10.45
N GLY A 211 9.58 3.61 -10.62
CA GLY A 211 8.22 3.94 -10.24
C GLY A 211 7.21 2.98 -10.90
N HIS A 212 6.07 2.77 -10.25
CA HIS A 212 5.05 1.85 -10.74
C HIS A 212 4.53 2.26 -12.13
N SER A 213 4.36 3.56 -12.34
CA SER A 213 3.91 4.16 -13.61
C SER A 213 5.08 4.47 -14.57
N SER A 214 6.33 4.25 -14.16
CA SER A 214 7.51 4.62 -14.93
C SER A 214 7.69 3.72 -16.17
N GLU A 215 7.93 4.33 -17.31
CA GLU A 215 8.36 3.63 -18.52
C GLU A 215 9.82 3.13 -18.44
N ARG A 216 10.59 3.67 -17.49
CA ARG A 216 12.01 3.32 -17.26
C ARG A 216 12.13 2.05 -16.43
N ARG A 217 11.83 0.93 -17.03
CA ARG A 217 11.92 -0.39 -16.37
C ARG A 217 13.35 -0.90 -16.18
N ASP A 218 14.33 -0.19 -16.69
CA ASP A 218 15.75 -0.58 -16.68
C ASP A 218 16.54 0.00 -15.50
N GLU A 219 15.91 0.83 -14.64
CA GLU A 219 16.59 1.31 -13.43
C GLU A 219 16.88 0.11 -12.50
N PRO A 220 18.09 0.09 -11.89
CA PRO A 220 18.46 -1.02 -11.02
C PRO A 220 17.66 -1.01 -9.72
N LEU A 221 17.41 -2.21 -9.18
CA LEU A 221 16.94 -2.35 -7.81
C LEU A 221 18.05 -1.91 -6.85
N ALA A 222 17.74 -1.03 -5.92
CA ALA A 222 18.64 -0.65 -4.84
C ALA A 222 18.03 -0.99 -3.47
N VAL A 223 18.83 -1.63 -2.62
CA VAL A 223 18.51 -1.89 -1.21
C VAL A 223 19.55 -1.20 -0.35
N THR A 224 19.16 -0.31 0.55
CA THR A 224 20.07 0.40 1.46
C THR A 224 19.72 0.08 2.90
N LEU A 225 20.68 -0.41 3.65
CA LEU A 225 20.50 -0.73 5.07
C LEU A 225 20.98 0.41 5.94
N ILE A 226 20.10 0.98 6.74
CA ILE A 226 20.35 2.12 7.63
C ILE A 226 20.71 1.62 9.02
N GLU A 227 19.94 0.64 9.55
CA GLU A 227 20.15 0.11 10.89
C GLU A 227 19.88 -1.39 10.94
N GLY A 228 20.71 -2.12 11.70
CA GLY A 228 20.58 -3.55 11.95
C GLY A 228 21.32 -4.43 10.95
N LYS A 229 20.71 -5.57 10.61
CA LYS A 229 21.22 -6.55 9.63
C LYS A 229 20.07 -7.12 8.81
N ILE A 230 20.25 -7.23 7.50
CA ILE A 230 19.33 -7.90 6.60
C ILE A 230 20.05 -8.99 5.81
N SER A 231 19.27 -9.96 5.33
CA SER A 231 19.74 -10.99 4.40
C SER A 231 19.02 -10.80 3.06
N VAL A 232 19.76 -10.64 2.00
CA VAL A 232 19.25 -10.55 0.63
C VAL A 232 19.52 -11.83 -0.12
N ARG A 233 18.50 -12.37 -0.75
CA ARG A 233 18.59 -13.59 -1.57
C ARG A 233 17.94 -13.32 -2.92
N SER A 234 18.61 -13.71 -4.01
CA SER A 234 18.00 -13.76 -5.33
C SER A 234 17.16 -15.03 -5.45
N VAL A 235 15.95 -14.89 -5.98
CA VAL A 235 14.97 -15.96 -6.20
C VAL A 235 14.89 -16.31 -7.69
N ALA A 236 15.71 -15.69 -8.55
CA ALA A 236 15.68 -15.88 -9.99
C ALA A 236 16.04 -17.33 -10.36
N GLY A 237 15.01 -18.08 -10.76
CA GLY A 237 15.10 -19.34 -11.46
C GLY A 237 14.16 -19.27 -12.65
N GLU A 238 14.68 -19.35 -13.87
CA GLU A 238 13.85 -19.62 -15.04
C GLU A 238 13.07 -20.93 -14.82
N ALA A 239 11.79 -20.88 -15.14
CA ALA A 239 10.95 -22.09 -15.15
C ALA A 239 11.59 -23.13 -16.09
N GLY A 240 12.28 -24.14 -15.51
CA GLY A 240 12.84 -25.24 -16.26
C GLY A 240 14.30 -25.61 -16.00
N GLN A 241 15.10 -24.76 -15.37
CA GLN A 241 16.45 -25.12 -14.92
C GLN A 241 16.50 -24.91 -13.40
N GLY A 242 16.88 -25.98 -12.70
CA GLY A 242 16.82 -26.13 -11.25
C GLY A 242 17.16 -24.85 -10.50
N MET A 243 16.29 -24.50 -9.55
CA MET A 243 16.32 -23.31 -8.69
C MET A 243 17.70 -23.18 -8.03
N SER A 244 18.62 -22.47 -8.67
CA SER A 244 19.94 -22.16 -8.10
C SER A 244 19.73 -21.06 -7.09
N LEU A 245 19.49 -21.45 -5.85
CA LEU A 245 19.45 -20.53 -4.70
C LEU A 245 20.86 -19.97 -4.53
N MET A 246 21.08 -18.74 -4.99
CA MET A 246 22.31 -18.04 -4.65
C MET A 246 22.41 -17.92 -3.11
N LYS A 247 23.61 -18.16 -2.57
CA LYS A 247 23.87 -18.05 -1.13
C LYS A 247 23.36 -16.69 -0.63
N PRO A 248 22.56 -16.65 0.45
CA PRO A 248 22.07 -15.38 0.99
C PRO A 248 23.23 -14.44 1.31
N MET A 249 23.14 -13.21 0.86
CA MET A 249 24.11 -12.17 1.15
C MET A 249 23.63 -11.35 2.35
N THR A 250 24.48 -11.22 3.36
CA THR A 250 24.15 -10.42 4.55
C THR A 250 24.68 -9.01 4.36
N MET A 251 23.83 -8.02 4.61
CA MET A 251 24.19 -6.61 4.62
C MET A 251 24.27 -6.07 6.06
N LYS A 252 25.18 -5.12 6.26
CA LYS A 252 25.39 -4.37 7.50
C LYS A 252 24.89 -2.93 7.32
N ALA A 253 24.63 -2.27 8.45
CA ALA A 253 24.28 -0.85 8.44
C ALA A 253 25.32 0.00 7.69
N GLY A 254 24.86 0.95 6.89
CA GLY A 254 25.70 1.75 6.00
C GLY A 254 25.99 1.10 4.64
N GLU A 255 25.46 -0.07 4.35
CA GLU A 255 25.66 -0.73 3.06
C GLU A 255 24.48 -0.49 2.12
N ARG A 256 24.80 -0.23 0.86
CA ARG A 256 23.85 -0.15 -0.25
C ARG A 256 24.20 -1.21 -1.29
N MET A 257 23.24 -2.05 -1.62
CA MET A 257 23.34 -3.05 -2.68
C MET A 257 22.56 -2.57 -3.90
N VAL A 258 23.21 -2.61 -5.06
CA VAL A 258 22.58 -2.29 -6.35
C VAL A 258 22.57 -3.57 -7.20
N LEU A 259 21.38 -3.96 -7.63
CA LEU A 259 21.15 -5.13 -8.47
C LEU A 259 20.70 -4.63 -9.85
N GLY A 260 21.61 -4.70 -10.84
CA GLY A 260 21.32 -4.26 -12.21
C GLY A 260 20.48 -5.29 -12.97
N LYS A 261 19.48 -4.80 -13.73
CA LYS A 261 18.86 -5.55 -14.83
C LYS A 261 19.58 -5.19 -16.14
N THR A 262 20.75 -5.69 -16.38
CA THR A 262 21.29 -5.64 -17.74
C THR A 262 20.86 -6.93 -18.45
N ARG A 263 20.11 -6.76 -19.52
CA ARG A 263 19.61 -7.86 -20.38
C ARG A 263 20.83 -8.60 -20.95
N GLY A 264 21.19 -9.74 -20.33
CA GLY A 264 22.29 -10.60 -20.80
C GLY A 264 23.54 -10.69 -19.90
N GLU A 265 23.76 -9.73 -19.00
CA GLU A 265 24.88 -9.84 -18.04
C GLU A 265 24.29 -9.86 -16.61
N ARG A 266 24.46 -11.00 -15.92
CA ARG A 266 24.24 -11.08 -14.47
C ARG A 266 25.40 -10.34 -13.81
N ASN A 267 25.30 -9.00 -13.71
CA ASN A 267 26.25 -8.25 -12.92
C ASN A 267 26.14 -8.73 -11.47
N ALA A 268 27.26 -9.14 -10.90
CA ALA A 268 27.32 -9.44 -9.48
C ALA A 268 26.79 -8.24 -8.69
N PRO A 269 26.02 -8.45 -7.61
CA PRO A 269 25.50 -7.35 -6.82
C PRO A 269 26.66 -6.47 -6.32
N ALA A 270 26.63 -5.18 -6.64
CA ALA A 270 27.61 -4.23 -6.16
C ALA A 270 27.19 -3.74 -4.76
N ILE A 271 28.07 -3.91 -3.77
CA ILE A 271 27.89 -3.35 -2.44
C ILE A 271 28.75 -2.09 -2.35
N GLN A 272 28.12 -0.99 -1.97
CA GLN A 272 28.76 0.30 -1.66
C GLN A 272 28.61 0.57 -0.17
N HIS A 273 29.67 1.10 0.46
CA HIS A 273 29.59 1.67 1.81
C HIS A 273 29.21 3.13 1.72
N LEU A 274 28.21 3.51 2.48
CA LEU A 274 27.71 4.88 2.60
C LEU A 274 28.05 5.41 3.98
N ASP A 275 28.49 6.64 4.04
CA ASP A 275 28.66 7.37 5.29
C ASP A 275 27.33 7.94 5.81
N ARG A 276 27.34 8.52 7.00
CA ARG A 276 26.12 9.06 7.61
C ARG A 276 25.49 10.18 6.78
N PRO A 277 26.22 11.18 6.27
CA PRO A 277 25.66 12.20 5.38
C PRO A 277 25.00 11.61 4.14
N GLN A 278 25.59 10.63 3.48
CA GLN A 278 25.03 9.97 2.30
C GLN A 278 23.72 9.21 2.63
N LEU A 279 23.66 8.55 3.79
CA LEU A 279 22.43 7.91 4.26
C LEU A 279 21.34 8.95 4.52
N ASP A 280 21.68 10.08 5.18
CA ASP A 280 20.72 11.14 5.48
C ASP A 280 20.19 11.81 4.19
N GLN A 281 21.01 11.92 3.14
CA GLN A 281 20.60 12.36 1.80
C GLN A 281 19.59 11.39 1.18
N LEU A 282 19.86 10.09 1.24
CA LEU A 282 18.98 9.06 0.65
C LEU A 282 17.59 9.01 1.28
N VAL A 283 17.45 9.42 2.53
CA VAL A 283 16.16 9.43 3.23
C VAL A 283 15.54 10.82 3.38
N ALA A 284 16.16 11.85 2.81
CA ALA A 284 15.69 13.24 2.89
C ALA A 284 14.26 13.39 2.34
N TRP A 285 13.89 12.58 1.37
CA TRP A 285 12.54 12.56 0.79
C TRP A 285 11.43 12.36 1.83
N LYS A 286 11.68 11.68 2.96
CA LYS A 286 10.72 11.58 4.07
C LYS A 286 10.30 12.93 4.64
N ARG A 287 11.11 13.96 4.45
CA ARG A 287 10.84 15.34 4.85
C ARG A 287 10.36 16.21 3.68
N GLY A 288 10.11 15.59 2.52
CA GLY A 288 9.75 16.29 1.29
C GLY A 288 10.95 16.99 0.62
N GLU A 289 12.17 16.52 0.87
CA GLU A 289 13.40 17.14 0.43
C GLU A 289 14.21 16.20 -0.47
N VAL A 290 14.96 16.76 -1.41
CA VAL A 290 16.03 16.09 -2.14
C VAL A 290 17.31 16.87 -1.90
N VAL A 291 18.38 16.18 -1.52
CA VAL A 291 19.69 16.76 -1.29
C VAL A 291 20.64 16.28 -2.39
N PHE A 292 21.23 17.22 -3.10
CA PHE A 292 22.26 16.96 -4.09
C PHE A 292 23.62 17.40 -3.55
N ASP A 293 24.64 16.58 -3.76
CA ASP A 293 26.03 16.90 -3.44
C ASP A 293 26.91 16.58 -4.64
N ASN A 294 27.25 17.62 -5.40
CA ASN A 294 28.07 17.54 -6.61
C ASN A 294 27.54 16.51 -7.64
N VAL A 295 26.22 16.40 -7.75
CA VAL A 295 25.53 15.48 -8.67
C VAL A 295 25.47 16.09 -10.06
N SER A 296 25.58 15.28 -11.12
CA SER A 296 25.41 15.81 -12.49
C SER A 296 23.98 16.35 -12.71
N LEU A 297 23.88 17.43 -13.50
CA LEU A 297 22.56 18.02 -13.78
C LEU A 297 21.56 17.00 -14.39
N PRO A 298 21.94 16.11 -15.32
CA PRO A 298 21.02 15.08 -15.81
C PRO A 298 20.51 14.13 -14.72
N GLU A 299 21.39 13.73 -13.76
CA GLU A 299 21.00 12.91 -12.63
C GLU A 299 20.06 13.66 -11.69
N ALA A 300 20.37 14.93 -11.37
CA ALA A 300 19.52 15.77 -10.53
C ALA A 300 18.13 15.98 -11.15
N VAL A 301 18.05 16.24 -12.45
CA VAL A 301 16.79 16.36 -13.21
C VAL A 301 16.02 15.02 -13.20
N THR A 302 16.73 13.92 -13.39
CA THR A 302 16.11 12.58 -13.32
C THR A 302 15.47 12.32 -11.97
N GLU A 303 16.17 12.68 -10.88
CA GLU A 303 15.61 12.52 -9.52
C GLU A 303 14.42 13.45 -9.29
N MET A 304 14.51 14.73 -9.67
CA MET A 304 13.39 15.69 -9.52
C MET A 304 12.15 15.29 -10.34
N ASN A 305 12.36 14.72 -11.52
CA ASN A 305 11.27 14.26 -12.38
C ASN A 305 10.48 13.08 -11.80
N ARG A 306 10.98 12.39 -10.79
CA ARG A 306 10.19 11.38 -10.07
C ARG A 306 9.01 11.97 -9.32
N TYR A 307 9.11 13.23 -8.90
CA TYR A 307 8.13 13.88 -8.03
C TYR A 307 7.13 14.77 -8.78
N THR A 308 7.30 14.95 -10.09
CA THR A 308 6.47 15.87 -10.86
C THR A 308 5.80 15.20 -12.06
N ARG A 309 4.63 15.70 -12.42
CA ARG A 309 3.96 15.36 -13.69
C ARG A 309 4.34 16.31 -14.83
N THR A 310 5.01 17.43 -14.50
CA THR A 310 5.55 18.39 -15.47
C THR A 310 7.04 18.16 -15.56
N PRO A 311 7.53 17.30 -16.48
CA PRO A 311 8.93 16.92 -16.53
C PRO A 311 9.83 18.10 -16.90
N ILE A 312 11.01 18.13 -16.30
CA ILE A 312 12.11 18.99 -16.68
C ILE A 312 12.90 18.25 -17.78
N VAL A 313 13.12 18.93 -18.88
CA VAL A 313 13.84 18.40 -20.05
C VAL A 313 15.10 19.23 -20.30
N LEU A 314 16.21 18.57 -20.49
CA LEU A 314 17.49 19.22 -20.82
C LEU A 314 17.67 19.28 -22.34
N ILE A 315 17.95 20.46 -22.86
CA ILE A 315 18.21 20.69 -24.29
C ILE A 315 19.69 21.04 -24.47
N GLY A 316 20.43 20.23 -25.22
CA GLY A 316 21.85 20.35 -25.39
C GLY A 316 22.69 19.56 -24.38
N ASP A 317 24.02 19.71 -24.45
CA ASP A 317 24.92 19.01 -23.54
C ASP A 317 25.01 19.73 -22.19
N SER A 318 24.56 19.07 -21.16
CA SER A 318 24.59 19.52 -19.78
C SER A 318 25.30 18.55 -18.84
N SER A 319 26.03 17.57 -19.41
CA SER A 319 26.66 16.47 -18.66
C SER A 319 27.76 16.93 -17.69
N THR A 320 28.38 18.06 -17.96
CA THR A 320 29.44 18.66 -17.13
C THR A 320 28.91 19.53 -16.00
N LEU A 321 27.66 19.96 -16.06
CA LEU A 321 27.04 20.81 -15.04
C LEU A 321 26.77 20.02 -13.76
N ARG A 322 27.07 20.62 -12.61
CA ARG A 322 26.95 20.00 -11.29
C ARG A 322 25.94 20.77 -10.42
N VAL A 323 25.18 20.04 -9.67
CA VAL A 323 24.16 20.59 -8.75
C VAL A 323 24.50 20.18 -7.33
N SER A 324 24.50 21.14 -6.42
CA SER A 324 24.54 20.94 -4.97
C SER A 324 23.48 21.79 -4.31
N GLY A 325 22.88 21.28 -3.26
CA GLY A 325 21.86 21.99 -2.49
C GLY A 325 20.72 21.13 -2.03
N LEU A 326 19.83 21.73 -1.26
CA LEU A 326 18.58 21.12 -0.76
C LEU A 326 17.40 21.72 -1.55
N TYR A 327 16.57 20.86 -2.08
CA TYR A 327 15.40 21.23 -2.88
C TYR A 327 14.15 20.52 -2.38
N GLN A 328 13.01 21.18 -2.51
CA GLN A 328 11.72 20.58 -2.14
C GLN A 328 11.23 19.64 -3.26
N THR A 329 10.78 18.45 -2.89
CA THR A 329 10.23 17.48 -3.85
C THR A 329 9.00 18.02 -4.58
N SER A 330 8.25 18.92 -3.95
CA SER A 330 7.02 19.52 -4.49
C SER A 330 7.26 20.75 -5.38
N ASP A 331 8.52 21.27 -5.46
CA ASP A 331 8.81 22.50 -6.20
C ASP A 331 9.81 22.26 -7.35
N SER A 332 9.43 21.42 -8.30
CA SER A 332 10.22 21.21 -9.53
C SER A 332 10.42 22.49 -10.36
N PRO A 333 9.46 23.44 -10.46
CA PRO A 333 9.69 24.73 -11.10
C PRO A 333 10.71 25.60 -10.38
N GLY A 334 10.71 25.59 -9.03
CA GLY A 334 11.73 26.31 -8.24
C GLY A 334 13.12 25.74 -8.44
N PHE A 335 13.25 24.41 -8.48
CA PHE A 335 14.50 23.75 -8.82
C PHE A 335 14.97 24.15 -10.22
N ALA A 336 14.09 24.09 -11.24
CA ALA A 336 14.47 24.46 -12.61
C ALA A 336 14.94 25.92 -12.71
N ARG A 337 14.26 26.86 -12.03
CA ARG A 337 14.68 28.28 -11.98
C ARG A 337 16.03 28.46 -11.28
N ALA A 338 16.24 27.78 -10.16
CA ALA A 338 17.51 27.87 -9.42
C ALA A 338 18.70 27.36 -10.25
N VAL A 339 18.51 26.21 -10.91
CA VAL A 339 19.55 25.62 -11.79
C VAL A 339 19.79 26.50 -13.02
N ALA A 340 18.75 27.05 -13.65
CA ALA A 340 18.87 27.98 -14.76
C ALA A 340 19.70 29.19 -14.37
N ALA A 341 19.42 29.82 -13.23
CA ALA A 341 20.14 30.96 -12.71
C ALA A 341 21.62 30.63 -12.37
N LEU A 342 21.85 29.44 -11.76
CA LEU A 342 23.18 29.01 -11.34
C LEU A 342 24.12 28.79 -12.55
N HIS A 343 23.60 28.22 -13.63
CA HIS A 343 24.41 27.80 -14.79
C HIS A 343 24.21 28.65 -16.03
N GLY A 344 23.45 29.76 -15.94
CA GLY A 344 23.16 30.63 -17.09
C GLY A 344 22.35 29.96 -18.18
N LEU A 345 21.47 28.98 -17.80
CA LEU A 345 20.62 28.31 -18.75
C LEU A 345 19.33 29.13 -18.98
N GLN A 346 18.73 28.98 -20.15
CA GLN A 346 17.42 29.52 -20.45
C GLN A 346 16.34 28.51 -20.01
N LEU A 347 15.37 28.99 -19.23
CA LEU A 347 14.21 28.20 -18.84
C LEU A 347 13.03 28.58 -19.73
N HIS A 348 12.50 27.62 -20.48
CA HIS A 348 11.29 27.76 -21.26
C HIS A 348 10.18 26.88 -20.69
N GLU A 349 9.00 27.47 -20.50
CA GLU A 349 7.82 26.73 -20.07
C GLU A 349 6.94 26.47 -21.28
N HIS A 350 6.81 25.20 -21.66
CA HIS A 350 5.95 24.74 -22.73
C HIS A 350 4.79 23.92 -22.15
N ALA A 351 3.73 23.73 -22.93
CA ALA A 351 2.56 22.99 -22.50
C ALA A 351 2.94 21.63 -21.88
N GLY A 352 2.96 21.56 -20.54
CA GLY A 352 3.18 20.34 -19.78
C GLY A 352 4.64 19.93 -19.53
N ARG A 353 5.65 20.77 -19.83
CA ARG A 353 7.07 20.51 -19.52
C ARG A 353 7.87 21.79 -19.31
N LEU A 354 8.96 21.67 -18.57
CA LEU A 354 9.96 22.72 -18.35
C LEU A 354 11.23 22.38 -19.14
N GLU A 355 11.69 23.26 -19.99
CA GLU A 355 12.89 23.05 -20.82
C GLU A 355 14.03 23.91 -20.32
N LEU A 356 15.17 23.29 -20.02
CA LEU A 356 16.43 23.96 -19.69
C LEU A 356 17.37 23.86 -20.88
N ALA A 357 17.70 24.98 -21.51
CA ALA A 357 18.52 25.05 -22.70
C ALA A 357 19.80 25.87 -22.42
N ASN A 358 20.92 25.54 -23.09
CA ASN A 358 22.10 26.37 -23.06
C ASN A 358 21.79 27.72 -23.73
N SER A 359 22.21 28.82 -23.11
CA SER A 359 22.22 30.12 -23.79
C SER A 359 23.31 30.08 -24.86
N HIS A 360 22.91 30.20 -26.12
CA HIS A 360 23.82 30.37 -27.25
C HIS A 360 24.49 31.72 -27.22
#